data_bfe1316136d6c7b593cfbd61135baf8f
#
_entry.id   bfe1316136d6c7b593cfbd61135baf8f
#
_cell.length_a   1.000
_cell.length_b   1.000
_cell.length_c   1.000
_cell.angle_alpha   90.00
_cell.angle_beta   90.00
_cell.angle_gamma   90.00
#
_symmetry.space_group_name_H-M   'P 1'
#
loop_
_entity.id
_entity.type
_entity.pdbx_description
1 polymer ?
#
loop_
_entity_poly.entity_id
_entity_poly.type
_entity_poly.pdbx_seq_one_letter_code
_entity_poly.pdbx_strand_id
1 'polypeptide(L)'
;MPPPKNRPTTARPLPPPAQAPQPAQPYPVRLLHNAANTILQRGQERDTSADGQQQERSMTATVAAFNAIEGTSLTERQGWAFMQFLKLARAANTARNGRFNPDDYLDGAAYAALGAEAAAGGAGNA
;
A
#
# COMPACT_ATOMS: atom_id res chain seq x y z
N MET A 1 56.15 17.27 31.58
CA MET A 1 54.97 17.05 30.72
C MET A 1 54.27 15.80 31.18
N PRO A 2 53.00 15.90 31.58
CA PRO A 2 52.26 14.70 31.92
C PRO A 2 52.06 13.87 30.62
N PRO A 3 52.09 12.53 30.68
CA PRO A 3 51.80 11.68 29.55
C PRO A 3 50.39 11.90 29.05
N PRO A 4 50.14 11.76 27.74
CA PRO A 4 48.79 11.91 27.21
C PRO A 4 47.88 10.89 27.86
N LYS A 5 46.79 11.37 28.42
CA LYS A 5 45.74 10.50 28.94
C LYS A 5 45.18 9.70 27.75
N ASN A 6 45.46 8.40 27.75
CA ASN A 6 44.80 7.48 26.84
C ASN A 6 43.28 7.61 27.02
N ARG A 7 42.62 8.29 26.09
CA ARG A 7 41.19 8.20 26.01
C ARG A 7 40.85 6.76 25.64
N PRO A 8 39.96 6.09 26.37
CA PRO A 8 39.47 4.80 25.93
C PRO A 8 38.84 4.98 24.55
N THR A 9 39.41 4.36 23.56
CA THR A 9 38.82 4.24 22.24
C THR A 9 37.56 3.37 22.44
N THR A 10 36.39 4.00 22.44
CA THR A 10 35.14 3.26 22.33
C THR A 10 35.11 2.63 20.95
N ALA A 11 35.45 1.33 20.90
CA ALA A 11 35.34 0.58 19.67
C ALA A 11 33.87 0.65 19.20
N ARG A 12 33.64 1.08 17.95
CA ARG A 12 32.32 0.95 17.35
C ARG A 12 31.91 -0.52 17.45
N PRO A 13 30.67 -0.82 17.91
CA PRO A 13 30.16 -2.17 17.86
C PRO A 13 30.22 -2.65 16.41
N LEU A 14 30.73 -3.86 16.21
CA LEU A 14 30.75 -4.47 14.88
C LEU A 14 29.32 -4.55 14.35
N PRO A 15 29.09 -4.25 13.06
CA PRO A 15 27.79 -4.45 12.48
C PRO A 15 27.37 -5.93 12.63
N PRO A 16 26.08 -6.23 12.82
CA PRO A 16 25.63 -7.61 12.88
C PRO A 16 26.10 -8.35 11.62
N PRO A 17 26.42 -9.66 11.72
CA PRO A 17 26.83 -10.41 10.55
C PRO A 17 25.78 -10.27 9.45
N ALA A 18 26.23 -10.01 8.21
CA ALA A 18 25.35 -9.95 7.08
C ALA A 18 24.52 -11.24 7.03
N GLN A 19 23.20 -11.09 7.04
CA GLN A 19 22.32 -12.24 6.87
C GLN A 19 22.61 -12.89 5.52
N ALA A 20 22.67 -14.21 5.49
CA ALA A 20 22.80 -14.95 4.23
C ALA A 20 21.71 -14.46 3.26
N PRO A 21 22.03 -14.20 1.97
CA PRO A 21 21.05 -13.76 1.02
C PRO A 21 19.90 -14.76 0.98
N GLN A 22 18.69 -14.29 1.27
CA GLN A 22 17.51 -15.11 1.15
C GLN A 22 17.21 -15.36 -0.34
N PRO A 23 16.76 -16.55 -0.72
CA PRO A 23 16.35 -16.78 -2.09
C PRO A 23 15.30 -15.75 -2.49
N ALA A 24 15.44 -15.19 -3.69
CA ALA A 24 14.49 -14.21 -4.21
C ALA A 24 13.09 -14.83 -4.26
N GLN A 25 12.11 -14.13 -3.68
CA GLN A 25 10.73 -14.54 -3.76
C GLN A 25 10.22 -14.46 -5.20
N PRO A 26 9.26 -15.33 -5.61
CA PRO A 26 8.63 -15.21 -6.91
C PRO A 26 8.04 -13.82 -7.14
N TYR A 27 8.01 -13.40 -8.39
CA TYR A 27 7.51 -12.08 -8.77
C TYR A 27 6.13 -11.73 -8.20
N PRO A 28 5.11 -12.63 -8.29
CA PRO A 28 3.78 -12.31 -7.75
C PRO A 28 3.80 -12.04 -6.25
N VAL A 29 4.63 -12.76 -5.51
CA VAL A 29 4.76 -12.57 -4.05
C VAL A 29 5.39 -11.23 -3.74
N ARG A 30 6.44 -10.84 -4.46
CA ARG A 30 7.08 -9.52 -4.30
C ARG A 30 6.10 -8.39 -4.63
N LEU A 31 5.31 -8.54 -5.68
CA LEU A 31 4.31 -7.55 -6.07
C LEU A 31 3.26 -7.37 -4.97
N LEU A 32 2.78 -8.46 -4.38
CA LEU A 32 1.81 -8.40 -3.27
C LEU A 32 2.41 -7.76 -2.02
N HIS A 33 3.68 -8.04 -1.69
CA HIS A 33 4.36 -7.36 -0.60
C HIS A 33 4.49 -5.86 -0.87
N ASN A 34 4.83 -5.47 -2.08
CA ASN A 34 4.92 -4.06 -2.45
C ASN A 34 3.55 -3.38 -2.41
N ALA A 35 2.50 -4.06 -2.82
CA ALA A 35 1.13 -3.55 -2.70
C ALA A 35 0.73 -3.36 -1.23
N ALA A 36 1.06 -4.30 -0.36
CA ALA A 36 0.83 -4.19 1.08
C ALA A 36 1.55 -2.98 1.67
N ASN A 37 2.82 -2.78 1.34
CA ASN A 37 3.60 -1.62 1.79
C ASN A 37 3.01 -0.30 1.30
N THR A 38 2.51 -0.25 0.07
CA THR A 38 1.86 0.93 -0.49
C THR A 38 0.59 1.27 0.27
N ILE A 39 -0.22 0.29 0.64
CA ILE A 39 -1.44 0.50 1.44
C ILE A 39 -1.07 1.08 2.81
N LEU A 40 -0.05 0.53 3.48
CA LEU A 40 0.40 1.02 4.78
C LEU A 40 0.90 2.46 4.68
N GLN A 41 1.70 2.78 3.68
CA GLN A 41 2.23 4.13 3.46
C GLN A 41 1.11 5.14 3.21
N ARG A 42 0.15 4.81 2.35
CA ARG A 42 -0.99 5.69 2.07
C ARG A 42 -1.86 5.89 3.30
N GLY A 43 -2.04 4.86 4.12
CA GLY A 43 -2.74 4.98 5.38
C GLY A 43 -2.05 5.95 6.33
N GLN A 44 -0.73 5.88 6.46
CA GLN A 44 0.06 6.79 7.27
C GLN A 44 -0.04 8.25 6.80
N GLU A 45 -0.08 8.47 5.49
CA GLU A 45 -0.12 9.81 4.90
C GLU A 45 -1.50 10.45 4.94
N ARG A 46 -2.57 9.66 4.87
CA ARG A 46 -3.93 10.15 4.58
C ARG A 46 -4.93 9.95 5.70
N ASP A 47 -4.68 9.02 6.61
CA ASP A 47 -5.61 8.75 7.69
C ASP A 47 -5.37 9.70 8.85
N THR A 48 -6.36 10.54 9.13
CA THR A 48 -6.36 11.49 10.24
C THR A 48 -7.27 11.04 11.38
N SER A 49 -7.78 9.81 11.34
CA SER A 49 -8.68 9.30 12.37
C SER A 49 -7.95 9.12 13.71
N ALA A 50 -8.68 9.31 14.80
CA ALA A 50 -8.14 9.25 16.15
C ALA A 50 -8.11 7.83 16.75
N ASP A 51 -8.41 6.80 15.96
CA ASP A 51 -8.50 5.41 16.44
C ASP A 51 -7.13 4.70 16.55
N GLY A 52 -6.05 5.37 16.17
CA GLY A 52 -4.69 4.84 16.23
C GLY A 52 -4.35 3.85 15.10
N GLN A 53 -5.29 3.54 14.22
CA GLN A 53 -5.09 2.70 13.05
C GLN A 53 -5.01 3.56 11.79
N GLN A 54 -3.82 3.73 11.26
CA GLN A 54 -3.60 4.50 10.04
C GLN A 54 -4.01 3.65 8.83
N GLN A 55 -5.20 3.91 8.28
CA GLN A 55 -5.79 3.17 7.18
C GLN A 55 -6.07 4.07 5.99
N GLU A 56 -6.10 3.50 4.79
CA GLU A 56 -6.55 4.20 3.59
C GLU A 56 -8.08 4.30 3.62
N ARG A 57 -8.61 5.49 3.89
CA ARG A 57 -10.04 5.75 4.08
C ARG A 57 -10.63 6.75 3.08
N SER A 58 -9.85 7.14 2.08
CA SER A 58 -10.29 8.17 1.13
C SER A 58 -11.54 7.77 0.34
N MET A 59 -11.80 6.48 0.15
CA MET A 59 -12.94 6.00 -0.60
C MET A 59 -14.27 6.30 0.08
N THR A 60 -14.33 6.27 1.40
CA THR A 60 -15.54 6.64 2.15
C THR A 60 -16.01 8.05 1.76
N ALA A 61 -15.11 9.02 1.83
CA ALA A 61 -15.41 10.40 1.46
C ALA A 61 -15.70 10.55 -0.04
N THR A 62 -14.96 9.83 -0.88
CA THR A 62 -15.11 9.89 -2.34
C THR A 62 -16.50 9.43 -2.79
N VAL A 63 -16.95 8.26 -2.32
CA VAL A 63 -18.30 7.76 -2.70
C VAL A 63 -19.39 8.61 -2.08
N ALA A 64 -19.20 9.14 -0.87
CA ALA A 64 -20.19 10.04 -0.26
C ALA A 64 -20.37 11.31 -1.10
N ALA A 65 -19.27 11.93 -1.55
CA ALA A 65 -19.32 13.11 -2.40
C ALA A 65 -19.95 12.81 -3.76
N PHE A 66 -19.55 11.71 -4.40
CA PHE A 66 -20.10 11.30 -5.69
C PHE A 66 -21.61 11.06 -5.58
N ASN A 67 -22.04 10.31 -4.58
CA ASN A 67 -23.47 10.01 -4.37
C ASN A 67 -24.28 11.28 -4.14
N ALA A 68 -23.74 12.24 -3.38
CA ALA A 68 -24.42 13.50 -3.12
C ALA A 68 -24.57 14.35 -4.40
N ILE A 69 -23.55 14.41 -5.23
CA ILE A 69 -23.55 15.23 -6.46
C ILE A 69 -24.40 14.57 -7.56
N GLU A 70 -24.25 13.27 -7.74
CA GLU A 70 -24.85 12.53 -8.87
C GLU A 70 -26.17 11.85 -8.51
N GLY A 71 -26.60 11.87 -7.26
CA GLY A 71 -27.84 11.24 -6.81
C GLY A 71 -27.78 9.71 -6.86
N THR A 72 -26.62 9.11 -6.63
CA THR A 72 -26.40 7.66 -6.67
C THR A 72 -26.27 7.08 -5.26
N SER A 73 -26.15 5.75 -5.18
CA SER A 73 -26.00 5.00 -3.92
C SER A 73 -24.85 3.99 -4.00
N LEU A 74 -23.73 4.41 -4.56
CA LEU A 74 -22.54 3.57 -4.65
C LEU A 74 -22.01 3.24 -3.25
N THR A 75 -21.52 2.01 -3.10
CA THR A 75 -20.83 1.54 -1.90
C THR A 75 -19.33 1.74 -2.02
N GLU A 76 -18.63 1.69 -0.90
CA GLU A 76 -17.15 1.72 -0.92
C GLU A 76 -16.56 0.57 -1.73
N ARG A 77 -17.14 -0.63 -1.61
CA ARG A 77 -16.72 -1.78 -2.43
C ARG A 77 -16.80 -1.46 -3.92
N GLN A 78 -17.90 -0.83 -4.35
CA GLN A 78 -18.06 -0.43 -5.75
C GLN A 78 -17.05 0.64 -6.17
N GLY A 79 -16.72 1.56 -5.28
CA GLY A 79 -15.67 2.55 -5.51
C GLY A 79 -14.30 1.91 -5.75
N TRP A 80 -13.92 0.97 -4.91
CA TRP A 80 -12.67 0.23 -5.09
C TRP A 80 -12.69 -0.64 -6.34
N ALA A 81 -13.82 -1.27 -6.65
CA ALA A 81 -13.98 -2.04 -7.89
C ALA A 81 -13.78 -1.16 -9.13
N PHE A 82 -14.33 0.06 -9.13
CA PHE A 82 -14.14 1.02 -10.20
C PHE A 82 -12.65 1.34 -10.41
N MET A 83 -11.92 1.56 -9.31
CA MET A 83 -10.48 1.81 -9.38
C MET A 83 -9.69 0.61 -9.93
N GLN A 84 -10.10 -0.62 -9.59
CA GLN A 84 -9.54 -1.83 -10.18
C GLN A 84 -9.76 -1.87 -11.69
N PHE A 85 -10.96 -1.59 -12.16
CA PHE A 85 -11.27 -1.54 -13.59
C PHE A 85 -10.44 -0.49 -14.30
N LEU A 86 -10.21 0.67 -13.69
CA LEU A 86 -9.34 1.70 -14.25
C LEU A 86 -7.92 1.15 -14.47
N LYS A 87 -7.37 0.43 -13.49
CA LYS A 87 -6.03 -0.15 -13.62
C LYS A 87 -5.97 -1.26 -14.64
N LEU A 88 -6.98 -2.11 -14.72
CA LEU A 88 -7.10 -3.14 -15.75
C LEU A 88 -7.17 -2.52 -17.15
N ALA A 89 -7.95 -1.47 -17.33
CA ALA A 89 -8.05 -0.76 -18.61
C ALA A 89 -6.71 -0.15 -19.02
N ARG A 90 -6.00 0.47 -18.09
CA ARG A 90 -4.66 1.02 -18.32
C ARG A 90 -3.65 -0.05 -18.68
N ALA A 91 -3.64 -1.16 -17.95
CA ALA A 91 -2.77 -2.30 -18.21
C ALA A 91 -3.02 -2.89 -19.62
N ALA A 92 -4.29 -3.02 -20.00
CA ALA A 92 -4.66 -3.50 -21.33
C ALA A 92 -4.20 -2.57 -22.44
N ASN A 93 -4.36 -1.25 -22.26
CA ASN A 93 -3.89 -0.26 -23.24
C ASN A 93 -2.36 -0.26 -23.36
N THR A 94 -1.67 -0.36 -22.23
CA THR A 94 -0.21 -0.44 -22.20
C THR A 94 0.29 -1.70 -22.92
N ALA A 95 -0.37 -2.84 -22.69
CA ALA A 95 -0.04 -4.11 -23.34
C ALA A 95 -0.25 -4.05 -24.86
N ARG A 96 -1.32 -3.41 -25.33
CA ARG A 96 -1.58 -3.22 -26.78
C ARG A 96 -0.47 -2.43 -27.45
N ASN A 97 0.19 -1.55 -26.71
CA ASN A 97 1.33 -0.76 -27.20
C ASN A 97 2.67 -1.48 -27.00
N GLY A 98 2.68 -2.76 -26.63
CA GLY A 98 3.88 -3.54 -26.39
C GLY A 98 4.66 -3.12 -25.17
N ARG A 99 4.04 -2.46 -24.21
CA ARG A 99 4.67 -1.95 -22.99
C ARG A 99 4.12 -2.66 -21.75
N PHE A 100 4.85 -2.49 -20.65
CA PHE A 100 4.48 -3.04 -19.36
C PHE A 100 4.71 -1.98 -18.29
N ASN A 101 3.68 -1.69 -17.50
CA ASN A 101 3.77 -0.82 -16.34
C ASN A 101 3.38 -1.61 -15.08
N PRO A 102 4.36 -1.97 -14.23
CA PRO A 102 4.08 -2.76 -13.03
C PRO A 102 3.15 -2.05 -12.06
N ASP A 103 3.10 -0.72 -12.05
CA ASP A 103 2.26 0.05 -11.14
C ASP A 103 0.77 -0.18 -11.37
N ASP A 104 0.36 -0.46 -12.60
CA ASP A 104 -1.04 -0.78 -12.88
C ASP A 104 -1.47 -2.06 -12.17
N TYR A 105 -0.60 -3.07 -12.14
CA TYR A 105 -0.88 -4.33 -11.44
C TYR A 105 -0.74 -4.19 -9.93
N LEU A 106 0.27 -3.46 -9.47
CA LEU A 106 0.48 -3.20 -8.04
C LEU A 106 -0.72 -2.45 -7.45
N ASP A 107 -1.13 -1.36 -8.08
CA ASP A 107 -2.27 -0.56 -7.65
C ASP A 107 -3.57 -1.36 -7.74
N GLY A 108 -3.74 -2.15 -8.81
CA GLY A 108 -4.89 -3.04 -8.97
C GLY A 108 -5.00 -4.06 -7.84
N ALA A 109 -3.88 -4.65 -7.43
CA ALA A 109 -3.84 -5.58 -6.31
C ALA A 109 -4.19 -4.89 -4.98
N ALA A 110 -3.68 -3.67 -4.76
CA ALA A 110 -4.00 -2.87 -3.59
C ALA A 110 -5.50 -2.53 -3.54
N TYR A 111 -6.08 -2.13 -4.66
CA TYR A 111 -7.51 -1.83 -4.73
C TYR A 111 -8.37 -3.09 -4.53
N ALA A 112 -7.92 -4.25 -4.99
CA ALA A 112 -8.59 -5.51 -4.73
C ALA A 112 -8.64 -5.81 -3.22
N ALA A 113 -7.54 -5.61 -2.51
CA ALA A 113 -7.46 -5.82 -1.07
C ALA A 113 -8.36 -4.84 -0.30
N LEU A 114 -8.34 -3.56 -0.68
CA LEU A 114 -9.20 -2.53 -0.07
C LEU A 114 -10.68 -2.78 -0.37
N GLY A 115 -11.00 -3.24 -1.56
CA GLY A 115 -12.35 -3.66 -1.92
C GLY A 115 -12.82 -4.86 -1.10
N ALA A 116 -11.95 -5.82 -0.87
CA ALA A 116 -12.23 -6.98 -0.02
C ALA A 116 -12.50 -6.55 1.43
N GLU A 117 -11.71 -5.62 1.97
CA GLU A 117 -11.94 -5.06 3.30
C GLU A 117 -13.31 -4.38 3.39
N ALA A 118 -13.65 -3.55 2.42
CA ALA A 118 -14.95 -2.88 2.37
C ALA A 118 -16.10 -3.89 2.30
N ALA A 119 -15.95 -4.94 1.50
CA ALA A 119 -16.95 -6.01 1.39
C ALA A 119 -17.08 -6.80 2.69
N ALA A 120 -15.97 -7.15 3.32
CA ALA A 120 -15.94 -7.89 4.59
C ALA A 120 -16.48 -7.05 5.74
N GLY A 121 -16.11 -5.78 5.82
CA GLY A 121 -16.61 -4.84 6.81
C GLY A 121 -18.11 -4.59 6.65
N GLY A 122 -18.57 -4.43 5.42
CA GLY A 122 -19.99 -4.33 5.09
C GLY A 122 -20.75 -5.60 5.48
N ALA A 123 -20.19 -6.78 5.17
CA ALA A 123 -20.78 -8.06 5.55
C ALA A 123 -20.73 -8.30 7.07
N GLY A 124 -19.66 -7.89 7.73
CA GLY A 124 -19.50 -8.01 9.19
C GLY A 124 -20.35 -7.02 9.96
N ASN A 125 -20.74 -5.92 9.34
CA ASN A 125 -21.60 -4.88 9.91
C ASN A 125 -23.07 -5.03 9.50
N ALA A 126 -23.34 -5.96 8.63
CA ALA A 126 -24.70 -6.24 8.19
C ALA A 126 -25.51 -6.96 9.27
#